data_a57054ec6b0b0e188527578f0a80a308
#
_entry.id   a57054ec6b0b0e188527578f0a80a308
#
_cell.length_a   1.000
_cell.length_b   1.000
_cell.length_c   1.000
_cell.angle_alpha   90.00
_cell.angle_beta   90.00
_cell.angle_gamma   90.00
#
_symmetry.space_group_name_H-M   'P 1'
#
loop_
_entity.id
_entity.type
_entity.pdbx_description
1 polymer ?
#
loop_
_entity_poly.entity_id
_entity_poly.type
_entity_poly.pdbx_seq_one_letter_code
_entity_poly.pdbx_strand_id
1 'polypeptide(L)'
;MKGLKYYALGLCAVLMLDSCGMSNTAKGGIIGGASGAALGTALGAILAKSGNKTKVGAIAGAAGAVVGTTAGILIGRKMDKAKAEAEKIANAQVEEIVDGNGYEAVKVTFDSGILFQTGKSVLNAVAQSSLSNFAVNVLIPNNLMSVGIIGYTDNQGWSKSTAEESKQKNLVLSQQRATAVSNYLLKQGVTDTQIKEVVGLGEDNPVADNSTAAGKAQNRRVEVYLYASPEMIQQAEAGTLQ
;
A
#
# COMPACT_ATOMS: atom_id res chain seq x y z
N MET A 1 26.67 -6.64 66.01
CA MET A 1 25.28 -6.96 66.33
C MET A 1 24.42 -6.54 65.16
N LYS A 2 23.80 -7.57 64.56
CA LYS A 2 22.57 -7.59 63.79
C LYS A 2 22.46 -6.70 62.51
N GLY A 3 22.73 -7.34 61.39
CA GLY A 3 22.37 -6.87 60.06
C GLY A 3 20.91 -7.02 59.75
N LEU A 4 20.39 -6.12 58.93
CA LEU A 4 19.06 -6.21 58.38
C LEU A 4 19.18 -6.27 56.84
N LYS A 5 18.82 -7.43 56.31
CA LYS A 5 18.78 -7.68 54.85
C LYS A 5 17.47 -7.13 54.30
N TYR A 6 17.55 -6.16 53.40
CA TYR A 6 16.38 -5.72 52.62
C TYR A 6 16.25 -6.57 51.37
N TYR A 7 15.21 -7.37 51.31
CA TYR A 7 14.74 -8.04 50.10
C TYR A 7 13.89 -7.03 49.30
N ALA A 8 14.44 -6.56 48.20
CA ALA A 8 13.67 -5.84 47.21
C ALA A 8 12.89 -6.85 46.37
N LEU A 9 11.58 -6.99 46.61
CA LEU A 9 10.65 -7.72 45.72
C LEU A 9 10.39 -6.84 44.51
N GLY A 10 10.98 -7.19 43.39
CA GLY A 10 10.62 -6.62 42.09
C GLY A 10 9.27 -7.17 41.63
N LEU A 11 8.25 -6.36 41.70
CA LEU A 11 6.92 -6.66 41.17
C LEU A 11 6.94 -6.43 39.65
N CYS A 12 7.20 -7.50 38.87
CA CYS A 12 6.95 -7.49 37.42
C CYS A 12 5.43 -7.49 37.19
N ALA A 13 4.86 -6.33 36.96
CA ALA A 13 3.51 -6.21 36.43
C ALA A 13 3.52 -6.60 34.95
N VAL A 14 3.15 -7.85 34.65
CA VAL A 14 2.84 -8.30 33.31
C VAL A 14 1.47 -7.71 32.94
N LEU A 15 1.49 -6.62 32.19
CA LEU A 15 0.26 -6.12 31.54
C LEU A 15 -0.06 -7.07 30.37
N MET A 16 -0.94 -8.03 30.63
CA MET A 16 -1.67 -8.76 29.61
C MET A 16 -2.60 -7.75 28.93
N LEU A 17 -2.17 -7.20 27.81
CA LEU A 17 -3.08 -6.52 26.89
C LEU A 17 -3.91 -7.62 26.19
N ASP A 18 -5.07 -7.89 26.74
CA ASP A 18 -6.12 -8.63 26.04
C ASP A 18 -6.41 -7.89 24.73
N SER A 19 -5.94 -8.47 23.64
CA SER A 19 -6.33 -8.08 22.29
C SER A 19 -7.76 -8.52 22.06
N CYS A 20 -8.71 -7.75 22.58
CA CYS A 20 -10.11 -7.86 22.19
C CYS A 20 -10.23 -7.57 20.71
N GLY A 21 -10.81 -8.54 19.99
CA GLY A 21 -11.02 -8.53 18.56
C GLY A 21 -11.52 -7.18 18.03
N MET A 22 -10.72 -6.57 17.16
CA MET A 22 -11.15 -5.41 16.41
C MET A 22 -12.20 -5.84 15.39
N SER A 23 -13.43 -5.43 15.65
CA SER A 23 -14.57 -5.62 14.77
C SER A 23 -14.33 -4.96 13.41
N ASN A 24 -14.99 -5.50 12.37
CA ASN A 24 -14.96 -5.02 10.97
C ASN A 24 -15.33 -3.54 10.76
N THR A 25 -15.55 -2.77 11.80
CA THR A 25 -15.89 -1.34 11.80
C THR A 25 -14.67 -0.44 11.58
N ALA A 26 -13.43 -0.97 11.66
CA ALA A 26 -12.21 -0.22 11.38
C ALA A 26 -11.95 0.02 9.88
N LYS A 27 -12.77 -0.54 8.99
CA LYS A 27 -12.67 -0.36 7.53
C LYS A 27 -13.13 1.02 7.02
N GLY A 28 -13.61 1.90 7.88
CA GLY A 28 -14.22 3.16 7.46
C GLY A 28 -13.77 4.45 8.14
N GLY A 29 -12.77 4.44 8.99
CA GLY A 29 -12.56 5.57 9.86
C GLY A 29 -11.12 5.99 10.13
N ILE A 30 -10.39 6.51 9.14
CA ILE A 30 -9.28 7.43 9.44
C ILE A 30 -9.42 8.65 8.51
N ILE A 31 -10.32 9.52 8.90
CA ILE A 31 -10.38 10.88 8.40
C ILE A 31 -9.60 11.74 9.39
N GLY A 32 -8.45 12.21 8.99
CA GLY A 32 -7.76 13.28 9.70
C GLY A 32 -6.42 12.91 10.33
N GLY A 33 -5.36 13.34 9.72
CA GLY A 33 -4.14 13.85 10.34
C GLY A 33 -3.31 12.87 11.17
N ALA A 34 -2.57 12.02 10.53
CA ALA A 34 -1.24 11.52 10.90
C ALA A 34 -0.87 10.40 9.92
N SER A 35 -0.29 10.74 8.83
CA SER A 35 -0.11 9.92 7.63
C SER A 35 0.91 8.77 7.74
N GLY A 36 1.33 8.39 8.92
CA GLY A 36 2.36 7.35 9.07
C GLY A 36 2.00 6.16 9.95
N ALA A 37 1.06 6.32 10.89
CA ALA A 37 0.86 5.31 11.94
C ALA A 37 -0.29 4.32 11.71
N ALA A 38 -1.09 4.53 10.66
CA ALA A 38 -2.29 3.73 10.39
C ALA A 38 -2.11 2.73 9.24
N LEU A 39 -1.01 2.83 8.52
CA LEU A 39 -0.67 1.90 7.44
C LEU A 39 0.11 0.72 8.04
N GLY A 40 -0.20 -0.49 7.65
CA GLY A 40 0.52 -1.68 8.09
C GLY A 40 2.03 -1.52 7.91
N THR A 41 2.82 -2.20 8.75
CA THR A 41 4.26 -1.94 8.86
C THR A 41 5.01 -2.04 7.53
N ALA A 42 4.62 -2.95 6.64
CA ALA A 42 5.24 -3.12 5.32
C ALA A 42 4.95 -1.93 4.39
N LEU A 43 3.67 -1.58 4.21
CA LEU A 43 3.26 -0.50 3.32
C LEU A 43 3.54 0.89 3.93
N GLY A 44 3.38 1.03 5.25
CA GLY A 44 3.73 2.27 5.96
C GLY A 44 5.19 2.66 5.77
N ALA A 45 6.11 1.69 5.80
CA ALA A 45 7.52 1.93 5.55
C ALA A 45 7.82 2.31 4.08
N ILE A 46 7.12 1.69 3.12
CA ILE A 46 7.22 2.07 1.69
C ILE A 46 6.82 3.54 1.51
N LEU A 47 5.69 3.95 2.08
CA LEU A 47 5.15 5.31 1.92
C LEU A 47 5.94 6.37 2.70
N ALA A 48 6.40 6.06 3.90
CA ALA A 48 7.26 6.95 4.68
C ALA A 48 8.55 7.32 3.92
N LYS A 49 9.02 6.42 3.07
CA LYS A 49 10.24 6.58 2.27
C LYS A 49 9.99 7.30 0.95
N SER A 50 8.78 7.20 0.39
CA SER A 50 8.39 7.87 -0.87
C SER A 50 8.28 9.39 -0.74
N GLY A 51 8.05 9.93 0.46
CA GLY A 51 7.99 11.38 0.72
C GLY A 51 9.33 12.11 0.66
N ASN A 52 10.46 11.41 0.64
CA ASN A 52 11.79 11.99 0.42
C ASN A 52 12.25 11.67 -1.02
N LYS A 53 12.52 12.71 -1.79
CA LYS A 53 13.01 12.69 -3.18
C LYS A 53 14.40 12.00 -3.32
N THR A 54 14.56 10.84 -2.76
CA THR A 54 15.78 10.04 -2.98
C THR A 54 15.43 9.01 -4.05
N LYS A 55 16.03 9.22 -5.22
CA LYS A 55 15.96 8.32 -6.37
C LYS A 55 16.01 6.87 -5.90
N VAL A 56 15.08 6.06 -6.40
CA VAL A 56 15.08 4.60 -6.27
C VAL A 56 16.42 4.07 -6.79
N GLY A 57 17.39 3.98 -5.93
CA GLY A 57 18.76 3.61 -6.29
C GLY A 57 19.67 3.41 -5.08
N ALA A 58 19.21 3.76 -3.88
CA ALA A 58 20.05 3.72 -2.69
C ALA A 58 19.32 3.22 -1.44
N ILE A 59 18.57 2.13 -1.53
CA ILE A 59 18.06 1.42 -0.35
C ILE A 59 18.86 0.13 -0.13
N ALA A 60 20.14 0.17 -0.46
CA ALA A 60 21.06 -0.92 -0.20
C ALA A 60 21.55 -1.02 1.26
N GLY A 61 21.05 -0.16 2.17
CA GLY A 61 21.63 -0.06 3.51
C GLY A 61 20.90 -0.83 4.63
N ALA A 62 19.61 -1.13 4.47
CA ALA A 62 18.85 -1.90 5.46
C ALA A 62 18.20 -3.17 4.85
N ALA A 63 17.95 -3.18 3.55
CA ALA A 63 17.41 -4.32 2.81
C ALA A 63 18.45 -5.43 2.53
N GLY A 64 19.75 -5.15 2.72
CA GLY A 64 20.82 -6.06 2.38
C GLY A 64 20.90 -7.38 3.17
N ALA A 65 20.11 -7.52 4.24
CA ALA A 65 20.11 -8.72 5.06
C ALA A 65 19.20 -9.85 4.54
N VAL A 66 18.19 -9.51 3.71
CA VAL A 66 17.14 -10.46 3.31
C VAL A 66 17.27 -10.90 1.85
N VAL A 67 17.71 -10.02 0.95
CA VAL A 67 17.81 -10.26 -0.50
C VAL A 67 18.75 -11.46 -0.86
N GLY A 68 19.75 -11.75 -0.04
CA GLY A 68 20.67 -12.88 -0.26
C GLY A 68 20.27 -14.17 0.43
N THR A 69 19.20 -14.19 1.20
CA THR A 69 18.71 -15.39 1.89
C THR A 69 17.88 -16.27 0.96
N THR A 70 17.73 -17.55 1.33
CA THR A 70 16.83 -18.46 0.60
C THR A 70 15.42 -17.90 0.48
N ALA A 71 14.89 -17.34 1.57
CA ALA A 71 13.58 -16.69 1.58
C ALA A 71 13.51 -15.49 0.64
N GLY A 72 14.52 -14.60 0.66
CA GLY A 72 14.61 -13.45 -0.24
C GLY A 72 14.61 -13.86 -1.71
N ILE A 73 15.39 -14.91 -2.06
CA ILE A 73 15.44 -15.42 -3.44
C ILE A 73 14.10 -16.00 -3.89
N LEU A 74 13.40 -16.76 -3.02
CA LEU A 74 12.11 -17.35 -3.36
C LEU A 74 11.03 -16.29 -3.53
N ILE A 75 10.99 -15.30 -2.63
CA ILE A 75 10.06 -14.16 -2.70
C ILE A 75 10.35 -13.33 -3.95
N GLY A 76 11.62 -12.98 -4.20
CA GLY A 76 12.03 -12.21 -5.37
C GLY A 76 11.57 -12.84 -6.68
N ARG A 77 11.79 -14.15 -6.87
CA ARG A 77 11.29 -14.87 -8.06
C ARG A 77 9.76 -14.77 -8.26
N LYS A 78 9.01 -14.78 -7.16
CA LYS A 78 7.54 -14.59 -7.23
C LYS A 78 7.19 -13.14 -7.59
N MET A 79 7.90 -12.17 -7.03
CA MET A 79 7.71 -10.75 -7.35
C MET A 79 8.10 -10.44 -8.79
N ASP A 80 9.21 -10.97 -9.30
CA ASP A 80 9.63 -10.86 -10.71
C ASP A 80 8.55 -11.37 -11.66
N LYS A 81 7.98 -12.53 -11.36
CA LYS A 81 6.89 -13.10 -12.17
C LYS A 81 5.65 -12.22 -12.13
N ALA A 82 5.24 -11.75 -10.96
CA ALA A 82 4.09 -10.87 -10.82
C ALA A 82 4.32 -9.52 -11.55
N LYS A 83 5.55 -8.97 -11.46
CA LYS A 83 5.97 -7.77 -12.17
C LYS A 83 5.87 -7.97 -13.69
N ALA A 84 6.44 -9.06 -14.22
CA ALA A 84 6.41 -9.35 -15.65
C ALA A 84 4.98 -9.51 -16.21
N GLU A 85 4.05 -10.07 -15.44
CA GLU A 85 2.65 -10.11 -15.82
C GLU A 85 1.96 -8.75 -15.68
N ALA A 86 2.29 -7.95 -14.67
CA ALA A 86 1.76 -6.60 -14.48
C ALA A 86 2.21 -5.66 -15.60
N GLU A 87 3.43 -5.79 -16.11
CA GLU A 87 3.96 -4.98 -17.23
C GLU A 87 3.19 -5.18 -18.54
N LYS A 88 2.45 -6.29 -18.67
CA LYS A 88 1.57 -6.55 -19.84
C LYS A 88 0.21 -5.86 -19.74
N ILE A 89 -0.12 -5.31 -18.57
CA ILE A 89 -1.42 -4.65 -18.35
C ILE A 89 -1.44 -3.28 -19.01
N ALA A 90 -2.41 -3.06 -19.88
CA ALA A 90 -2.58 -1.79 -20.55
C ALA A 90 -2.85 -0.65 -19.53
N ASN A 91 -2.21 0.48 -19.74
CA ASN A 91 -2.35 1.69 -18.91
C ASN A 91 -1.85 1.54 -17.47
N ALA A 92 -1.01 0.56 -17.19
CA ALA A 92 -0.30 0.40 -15.93
C ALA A 92 1.18 0.77 -16.10
N GLN A 93 1.74 1.44 -15.09
CA GLN A 93 3.19 1.64 -14.94
C GLN A 93 3.64 0.76 -13.78
N VAL A 94 4.69 -0.03 -13.99
CA VAL A 94 5.15 -1.02 -13.02
C VAL A 94 6.56 -0.66 -12.57
N GLU A 95 6.77 -0.64 -11.26
CA GLU A 95 8.05 -0.38 -10.62
C GLU A 95 8.34 -1.46 -9.59
N GLU A 96 9.59 -1.90 -9.56
CA GLU A 96 10.13 -2.71 -8.49
C GLU A 96 10.53 -1.81 -7.33
N ILE A 97 10.15 -2.22 -6.13
CA ILE A 97 10.44 -1.51 -4.90
C ILE A 97 10.85 -2.51 -3.82
N VAL A 98 11.23 -2.03 -2.65
CA VAL A 98 11.52 -2.86 -1.48
C VAL A 98 10.53 -2.51 -0.37
N ASP A 99 9.93 -3.53 0.24
CA ASP A 99 9.00 -3.35 1.35
C ASP A 99 9.69 -3.00 2.68
N GLY A 100 8.90 -2.79 3.73
CA GLY A 100 9.41 -2.45 5.05
C GLY A 100 10.21 -3.57 5.74
N ASN A 101 10.08 -4.81 5.26
CA ASN A 101 10.81 -5.98 5.76
C ASN A 101 12.08 -6.25 4.96
N GLY A 102 12.32 -5.48 3.89
CA GLY A 102 13.50 -5.64 3.03
C GLY A 102 13.30 -6.64 1.89
N TYR A 103 12.09 -7.14 1.66
CA TYR A 103 11.77 -7.99 0.52
C TYR A 103 11.41 -7.16 -0.72
N GLU A 104 11.65 -7.73 -1.88
CA GLU A 104 11.17 -7.19 -3.15
C GLU A 104 9.65 -7.10 -3.15
N ALA A 105 9.14 -6.02 -3.72
CA ALA A 105 7.72 -5.73 -3.86
C ALA A 105 7.47 -5.04 -5.20
N VAL A 106 6.24 -5.04 -5.66
CA VAL A 106 5.85 -4.46 -6.94
C VAL A 106 4.85 -3.33 -6.71
N LYS A 107 5.13 -2.16 -7.27
CA LYS A 107 4.19 -1.04 -7.34
C LYS A 107 3.62 -0.92 -8.74
N VAL A 108 2.31 -0.96 -8.85
CA VAL A 108 1.58 -0.79 -10.11
C VAL A 108 0.78 0.50 -10.02
N THR A 109 1.09 1.46 -10.90
CA THR A 109 0.45 2.78 -10.93
C THR A 109 -0.52 2.87 -12.11
N PHE A 110 -1.75 3.23 -11.84
CA PHE A 110 -2.78 3.54 -12.82
C PHE A 110 -3.10 5.03 -12.79
N ASP A 111 -3.09 5.69 -13.96
CA ASP A 111 -3.53 7.07 -14.08
C ASP A 111 -5.04 7.16 -13.79
N SER A 112 -5.41 8.01 -12.83
CA SER A 112 -6.82 8.25 -12.49
C SER A 112 -7.63 8.85 -13.64
N GLY A 113 -7.00 9.58 -14.56
CA GLY A 113 -7.66 10.11 -15.76
C GLY A 113 -8.12 9.00 -16.70
N ILE A 114 -7.42 7.87 -16.69
CA ILE A 114 -7.80 6.66 -17.43
C ILE A 114 -8.89 5.88 -16.67
N LEU A 115 -8.79 5.84 -15.34
CA LEU A 115 -9.72 5.07 -14.51
C LEU A 115 -11.08 5.75 -14.32
N PHE A 116 -11.09 7.09 -14.17
CA PHE A 116 -12.26 7.85 -13.72
C PHE A 116 -12.46 9.12 -14.54
N GLN A 117 -13.70 9.57 -14.63
CA GLN A 117 -13.98 10.92 -15.08
C GLN A 117 -13.55 11.95 -14.01
N THR A 118 -13.28 13.19 -14.42
CA THR A 118 -12.90 14.29 -13.52
C THR A 118 -13.90 14.44 -12.38
N GLY A 119 -13.41 14.48 -11.15
CA GLY A 119 -14.21 14.61 -9.93
C GLY A 119 -15.09 13.40 -9.60
N LYS A 120 -14.96 12.28 -10.31
CA LYS A 120 -15.73 11.06 -10.08
C LYS A 120 -14.85 9.90 -9.57
N SER A 121 -15.50 8.93 -8.95
CA SER A 121 -14.92 7.68 -8.46
C SER A 121 -15.57 6.41 -9.07
N VAL A 122 -16.38 6.59 -10.12
CA VAL A 122 -16.98 5.48 -10.85
C VAL A 122 -16.01 5.04 -11.96
N LEU A 123 -15.63 3.76 -11.96
CA LEU A 123 -14.73 3.17 -12.95
C LEU A 123 -15.39 3.15 -14.34
N ASN A 124 -14.69 3.64 -15.35
CA ASN A 124 -15.12 3.54 -16.73
C ASN A 124 -14.81 2.14 -17.34
N ALA A 125 -15.27 1.88 -18.55
CA ALA A 125 -15.10 0.57 -19.20
C ALA A 125 -13.63 0.20 -19.45
N VAL A 126 -12.77 1.18 -19.78
CA VAL A 126 -11.33 0.96 -19.99
C VAL A 126 -10.66 0.53 -18.69
N ALA A 127 -10.99 1.24 -17.58
CA ALA A 127 -10.52 0.89 -16.25
C ALA A 127 -10.93 -0.54 -15.85
N GLN A 128 -12.20 -0.88 -16.08
CA GLN A 128 -12.73 -2.21 -15.76
C GLN A 128 -11.97 -3.30 -16.52
N SER A 129 -11.67 -3.10 -17.80
CA SER A 129 -10.88 -4.05 -18.60
C SER A 129 -9.45 -4.21 -18.05
N SER A 130 -8.74 -3.10 -17.80
CA SER A 130 -7.37 -3.15 -17.24
C SER A 130 -7.34 -3.82 -15.87
N LEU A 131 -8.27 -3.47 -14.98
CA LEU A 131 -8.35 -4.05 -13.63
C LEU A 131 -8.79 -5.53 -13.65
N SER A 132 -9.66 -5.96 -14.61
CA SER A 132 -9.99 -7.37 -14.78
C SER A 132 -8.76 -8.17 -15.20
N ASN A 133 -8.01 -7.68 -16.18
CA ASN A 133 -6.76 -8.32 -16.62
C ASN A 133 -5.73 -8.38 -15.48
N PHE A 134 -5.63 -7.32 -14.69
CA PHE A 134 -4.75 -7.27 -13.53
C PHE A 134 -5.17 -8.28 -12.45
N ALA A 135 -6.46 -8.37 -12.13
CA ALA A 135 -6.98 -9.36 -11.19
C ALA A 135 -6.66 -10.79 -11.62
N VAL A 136 -7.01 -11.14 -12.87
CA VAL A 136 -6.93 -12.52 -13.39
C VAL A 136 -5.48 -12.96 -13.61
N ASN A 137 -4.64 -12.09 -14.18
CA ASN A 137 -3.29 -12.48 -14.59
C ASN A 137 -2.23 -12.22 -13.51
N VAL A 138 -2.48 -11.29 -12.57
CA VAL A 138 -1.50 -10.90 -11.57
C VAL A 138 -1.94 -11.29 -10.16
N LEU A 139 -3.12 -10.85 -9.69
CA LEU A 139 -3.47 -10.97 -8.28
C LEU A 139 -3.94 -12.39 -7.90
N ILE A 140 -4.85 -12.98 -8.67
CA ILE A 140 -5.42 -14.30 -8.37
C ILE A 140 -4.35 -15.41 -8.39
N PRO A 141 -3.41 -15.47 -9.38
CA PRO A 141 -2.33 -16.45 -9.36
C PRO A 141 -1.33 -16.26 -8.22
N ASN A 142 -1.26 -15.07 -7.65
CA ASN A 142 -0.33 -14.69 -6.58
C ASN A 142 -1.07 -14.41 -5.25
N ASN A 143 -1.97 -15.30 -4.87
CA ASN A 143 -2.89 -15.14 -3.73
C ASN A 143 -2.20 -15.09 -2.35
N LEU A 144 -0.93 -15.47 -2.25
CA LEU A 144 -0.10 -15.31 -1.05
C LEU A 144 0.51 -13.91 -0.93
N MET A 145 0.43 -13.07 -1.96
CA MET A 145 0.88 -11.68 -1.86
C MET A 145 -0.19 -10.83 -1.18
N SER A 146 0.24 -9.94 -0.30
CA SER A 146 -0.60 -8.87 0.24
C SER A 146 -0.72 -7.74 -0.76
N VAL A 147 -1.89 -7.09 -0.79
CA VAL A 147 -2.21 -5.98 -1.68
C VAL A 147 -2.59 -4.75 -0.87
N GLY A 148 -1.94 -3.62 -1.16
CA GLY A 148 -2.32 -2.30 -0.69
C GLY A 148 -2.77 -1.43 -1.86
N ILE A 149 -3.83 -0.66 -1.69
CA ILE A 149 -4.40 0.22 -2.73
C ILE A 149 -4.45 1.65 -2.21
N ILE A 150 -3.78 2.57 -2.90
CA ILE A 150 -3.68 3.96 -2.47
C ILE A 150 -4.14 4.88 -3.57
N GLY A 151 -5.09 5.76 -3.25
CA GLY A 151 -5.59 6.79 -4.14
C GLY A 151 -4.95 8.15 -3.87
N TYR A 152 -4.69 8.90 -4.94
CA TYR A 152 -4.16 10.26 -4.88
C TYR A 152 -4.94 11.19 -5.80
N THR A 153 -4.87 12.49 -5.50
CA THR A 153 -5.35 13.58 -6.36
C THR A 153 -4.20 14.53 -6.69
N ASP A 154 -4.45 15.47 -7.58
CA ASP A 154 -3.68 16.70 -7.65
C ASP A 154 -4.17 17.70 -6.58
N ASN A 155 -3.55 18.89 -6.51
CA ASN A 155 -3.93 19.97 -5.60
C ASN A 155 -5.00 20.90 -6.19
N GLN A 156 -5.78 20.46 -7.19
CA GLN A 156 -6.80 21.30 -7.79
C GLN A 156 -7.90 21.61 -6.77
N GLY A 157 -8.11 22.90 -6.54
CA GLY A 157 -9.18 23.37 -5.66
C GLY A 157 -10.57 23.09 -6.23
N TRP A 158 -11.53 22.91 -5.35
CA TRP A 158 -12.94 22.73 -5.70
C TRP A 158 -13.64 24.09 -5.77
N SER A 159 -14.51 24.24 -6.76
CA SER A 159 -15.33 25.47 -6.90
C SER A 159 -16.10 25.76 -5.62
N LYS A 160 -16.13 27.03 -5.22
CA LYS A 160 -16.83 27.53 -4.03
C LYS A 160 -16.35 26.88 -2.72
N SER A 161 -15.10 26.45 -2.65
CA SER A 161 -14.47 25.86 -1.45
C SER A 161 -13.25 26.67 -1.07
N THR A 162 -12.98 26.76 0.21
CA THR A 162 -11.70 27.22 0.74
C THR A 162 -10.58 26.21 0.39
N ALA A 163 -9.33 26.57 0.62
CA ALA A 163 -8.20 25.67 0.41
C ALA A 163 -8.31 24.41 1.30
N GLU A 164 -8.67 24.59 2.57
CA GLU A 164 -8.83 23.49 3.52
C GLU A 164 -9.99 22.56 3.14
N GLU A 165 -11.14 23.12 2.77
CA GLU A 165 -12.28 22.33 2.28
C GLU A 165 -11.93 21.57 1.00
N SER A 166 -11.13 22.17 0.10
CA SER A 166 -10.67 21.53 -1.13
C SER A 166 -9.74 20.35 -0.81
N LYS A 167 -8.80 20.52 0.12
CA LYS A 167 -7.93 19.46 0.59
C LYS A 167 -8.72 18.29 1.18
N GLN A 168 -9.71 18.59 2.01
CA GLN A 168 -10.58 17.57 2.60
C GLN A 168 -11.41 16.83 1.51
N LYS A 169 -11.94 17.55 0.51
CA LYS A 169 -12.66 16.93 -0.62
C LYS A 169 -11.74 16.05 -1.47
N ASN A 170 -10.49 16.47 -1.69
CA ASN A 170 -9.48 15.68 -2.39
C ASN A 170 -9.14 14.40 -1.62
N LEU A 171 -9.02 14.47 -0.30
CA LEU A 171 -8.84 13.30 0.56
C LEU A 171 -9.99 12.31 0.43
N VAL A 172 -11.23 12.78 0.52
CA VAL A 172 -12.44 11.95 0.35
C VAL A 172 -12.51 11.34 -1.05
N LEU A 173 -12.24 12.13 -2.11
CA LEU A 173 -12.25 11.63 -3.49
C LEU A 173 -11.21 10.53 -3.71
N SER A 174 -9.99 10.71 -3.19
CA SER A 174 -8.93 9.71 -3.30
C SER A 174 -9.29 8.40 -2.59
N GLN A 175 -9.90 8.50 -1.40
CA GLN A 175 -10.41 7.34 -0.67
C GLN A 175 -11.51 6.60 -1.45
N GLN A 176 -12.46 7.33 -2.02
CA GLN A 176 -13.53 6.75 -2.84
C GLN A 176 -12.98 6.03 -4.09
N ARG A 177 -11.92 6.56 -4.70
CA ARG A 177 -11.26 5.94 -5.86
C ARG A 177 -10.52 4.66 -5.49
N ALA A 178 -9.75 4.67 -4.40
CA ALA A 178 -9.09 3.47 -3.88
C ALA A 178 -10.11 2.38 -3.54
N THR A 179 -11.22 2.76 -2.89
CA THR A 179 -12.32 1.85 -2.56
C THR A 179 -13.01 1.29 -3.82
N ALA A 180 -13.22 2.11 -4.86
CA ALA A 180 -13.81 1.65 -6.11
C ALA A 180 -12.93 0.60 -6.82
N VAL A 181 -11.61 0.81 -6.83
CA VAL A 181 -10.64 -0.20 -7.34
C VAL A 181 -10.70 -1.47 -6.51
N SER A 182 -10.61 -1.38 -5.18
CA SER A 182 -10.69 -2.53 -4.28
C SER A 182 -11.96 -3.35 -4.50
N ASN A 183 -13.12 -2.71 -4.48
CA ASN A 183 -14.42 -3.37 -4.68
C ASN A 183 -14.50 -4.06 -6.05
N TYR A 184 -13.91 -3.45 -7.08
CA TYR A 184 -13.88 -4.06 -8.39
C TYR A 184 -12.98 -5.30 -8.44
N LEU A 185 -11.79 -5.25 -7.83
CA LEU A 185 -10.88 -6.39 -7.74
C LEU A 185 -11.52 -7.57 -6.97
N LEU A 186 -12.19 -7.29 -5.85
CA LEU A 186 -12.96 -8.29 -5.10
C LEU A 186 -14.04 -8.93 -5.97
N LYS A 187 -14.76 -8.12 -6.77
CA LYS A 187 -15.76 -8.63 -7.72
C LYS A 187 -15.16 -9.53 -8.80
N GLN A 188 -13.88 -9.33 -9.16
CA GLN A 188 -13.17 -10.17 -10.13
C GLN A 188 -12.62 -11.47 -9.50
N GLY A 189 -12.80 -11.70 -8.21
CA GLY A 189 -12.38 -12.91 -7.52
C GLY A 189 -11.08 -12.79 -6.72
N VAL A 190 -10.51 -11.60 -6.60
CA VAL A 190 -9.43 -11.34 -5.62
C VAL A 190 -10.00 -11.52 -4.21
N THR A 191 -9.29 -12.23 -3.32
CA THR A 191 -9.80 -12.51 -1.99
C THR A 191 -9.70 -11.28 -1.06
N ASP A 192 -10.68 -11.13 -0.16
CA ASP A 192 -10.65 -10.06 0.85
C ASP A 192 -9.43 -10.18 1.78
N THR A 193 -8.99 -11.41 2.05
CA THR A 193 -7.79 -11.68 2.84
C THR A 193 -6.50 -11.20 2.18
N GLN A 194 -6.47 -11.06 0.86
CA GLN A 194 -5.34 -10.55 0.10
C GLN A 194 -5.24 -9.02 0.16
N ILE A 195 -6.37 -8.31 0.16
CA ILE A 195 -6.41 -6.84 0.22
C ILE A 195 -6.28 -6.38 1.68
N LYS A 196 -5.11 -5.84 2.04
CA LYS A 196 -4.80 -5.44 3.41
C LYS A 196 -5.13 -3.98 3.69
N GLU A 197 -4.92 -3.11 2.72
CA GLU A 197 -5.00 -1.66 2.92
C GLU A 197 -5.67 -1.00 1.73
N VAL A 198 -6.60 -0.09 2.01
CA VAL A 198 -7.29 0.73 1.01
C VAL A 198 -7.38 2.15 1.54
N VAL A 199 -6.53 3.04 1.05
CA VAL A 199 -6.33 4.38 1.63
C VAL A 199 -6.35 5.46 0.55
N GLY A 200 -6.99 6.59 0.86
CA GLY A 200 -6.88 7.83 0.11
C GLY A 200 -5.93 8.78 0.82
N LEU A 201 -4.97 9.34 0.10
CA LEU A 201 -4.03 10.33 0.62
C LEU A 201 -4.25 11.74 0.04
N GLY A 202 -5.30 11.93 -0.75
CA GLY A 202 -5.62 13.22 -1.33
C GLY A 202 -4.46 13.75 -2.18
N GLU A 203 -4.12 15.01 -1.96
CA GLU A 203 -3.02 15.71 -2.66
C GLU A 203 -1.65 15.55 -1.98
N ASP A 204 -1.57 14.78 -0.90
CA ASP A 204 -0.31 14.50 -0.22
C ASP A 204 0.57 13.57 -1.08
N ASN A 205 1.89 13.68 -0.93
CA ASN A 205 2.90 12.90 -1.68
C ASN A 205 2.82 13.06 -3.22
N PRO A 206 2.90 14.29 -3.77
CA PRO A 206 2.93 14.50 -5.20
C PRO A 206 4.19 13.89 -5.81
N VAL A 207 4.05 13.21 -6.96
CA VAL A 207 5.16 12.62 -7.74
C VAL A 207 5.68 13.58 -8.81
N ALA A 208 4.90 14.64 -9.12
CA ALA A 208 5.24 15.65 -10.10
C ALA A 208 4.79 17.05 -9.65
N ASP A 209 5.25 18.08 -10.37
CA ASP A 209 4.92 19.47 -10.06
C ASP A 209 3.44 19.78 -10.32
N ASN A 210 2.72 20.13 -9.27
CA ASN A 210 1.30 20.52 -9.32
C ASN A 210 1.05 21.88 -10.00
N SER A 211 2.09 22.65 -10.36
CA SER A 211 1.92 23.90 -11.11
C SER A 211 1.61 23.65 -12.59
N THR A 212 1.92 22.48 -13.13
CA THR A 212 1.73 22.11 -14.53
C THR A 212 0.54 21.16 -14.72
N ALA A 213 -0.11 21.23 -15.88
CA ALA A 213 -1.19 20.31 -16.23
C ALA A 213 -0.71 18.84 -16.32
N ALA A 214 0.50 18.65 -16.86
CA ALA A 214 1.12 17.32 -16.95
C ALA A 214 1.47 16.75 -15.58
N GLY A 215 2.02 17.57 -14.67
CA GLY A 215 2.32 17.11 -13.31
C GLY A 215 1.07 16.81 -12.50
N LYS A 216 0.01 17.65 -12.63
CA LYS A 216 -1.30 17.33 -12.05
C LYS A 216 -1.85 16.00 -12.56
N ALA A 217 -1.71 15.70 -13.85
CA ALA A 217 -2.14 14.42 -14.41
C ALA A 217 -1.42 13.24 -13.75
N GLN A 218 -0.09 13.34 -13.57
CA GLN A 218 0.70 12.29 -12.89
C GLN A 218 0.33 12.15 -11.41
N ASN A 219 -0.02 13.25 -10.74
CA ASN A 219 -0.42 13.21 -9.33
C ASN A 219 -1.79 12.56 -9.13
N ARG A 220 -2.70 12.67 -10.10
CA ARG A 220 -3.98 11.95 -10.11
C ARG A 220 -3.76 10.49 -10.48
N ARG A 221 -3.55 9.62 -9.51
CA ARG A 221 -3.23 8.21 -9.71
C ARG A 221 -3.83 7.31 -8.64
N VAL A 222 -3.89 6.03 -8.94
CA VAL A 222 -4.09 4.96 -7.96
C VAL A 222 -2.89 4.03 -8.05
N GLU A 223 -2.26 3.78 -6.92
CA GLU A 223 -1.14 2.86 -6.78
C GLU A 223 -1.63 1.57 -6.12
N VAL A 224 -1.24 0.44 -6.69
CA VAL A 224 -1.49 -0.89 -6.13
C VAL A 224 -0.13 -1.51 -5.80
N TYR A 225 0.06 -1.86 -4.55
CA TYR A 225 1.28 -2.44 -4.02
C TYR A 225 1.08 -3.93 -3.79
N LEU A 226 1.98 -4.75 -4.34
CA LEU A 226 2.07 -6.18 -4.09
C LEU A 226 3.33 -6.42 -3.24
N TYR A 227 3.17 -7.03 -2.09
CA TYR A 227 4.26 -7.33 -1.17
C TYR A 227 4.05 -8.67 -0.47
N ALA A 228 5.14 -9.24 0.10
CA ALA A 228 5.07 -10.54 0.73
C ALA A 228 4.16 -10.49 1.96
N SER A 229 3.18 -11.40 2.02
CA SER A 229 2.40 -11.61 3.24
C SER A 229 3.22 -12.32 4.32
N PRO A 230 2.82 -12.24 5.60
CA PRO A 230 3.46 -13.02 6.66
C PRO A 230 3.49 -14.52 6.36
N GLU A 231 2.42 -15.05 5.75
CA GLU A 231 2.34 -16.45 5.34
C GLU A 231 3.32 -16.77 4.22
N MET A 232 3.44 -15.91 3.20
CA MET A 232 4.42 -16.06 2.13
C MET A 232 5.86 -16.06 2.66
N ILE A 233 6.17 -15.17 3.61
CA ILE A 233 7.47 -15.10 4.27
C ILE A 233 7.74 -16.41 5.03
N GLN A 234 6.80 -16.89 5.83
CA GLN A 234 6.94 -18.13 6.58
C GLN A 234 7.19 -19.34 5.66
N GLN A 235 6.47 -19.44 4.54
CA GLN A 235 6.68 -20.51 3.55
C GLN A 235 8.05 -20.39 2.88
N ALA A 236 8.50 -19.17 2.59
CA ALA A 236 9.81 -18.94 2.00
C ALA A 236 10.97 -19.32 2.96
N GLU A 237 10.85 -18.96 4.24
CA GLU A 237 11.80 -19.32 5.29
C GLU A 237 11.87 -20.84 5.51
N ALA A 238 10.72 -21.51 5.41
CA ALA A 238 10.64 -22.98 5.49
C ALA A 238 11.09 -23.69 4.20
N GLY A 239 11.38 -22.95 3.12
CA GLY A 239 11.74 -23.51 1.81
C GLY A 239 10.59 -24.23 1.10
N THR A 240 9.34 -23.96 1.49
CA THR A 240 8.13 -24.61 0.95
C THR A 240 7.34 -23.72 -0.01
N LEU A 241 7.77 -22.48 -0.22
CA LEU A 241 7.15 -21.55 -1.17
C LEU A 241 7.36 -22.05 -2.61
N GLN A 242 6.27 -22.41 -3.30
CA GLN A 242 6.24 -22.94 -4.67
C GLN A 242 5.87 -21.86 -5.69
#